data_5bf70e0551d3f356fd7ccfc27022e336
#
_entry.id   5bf70e0551d3f356fd7ccfc27022e336
#
_cell.length_a   1.000
_cell.length_b   1.000
_cell.length_c   1.000
_cell.angle_alpha   90.00
_cell.angle_beta   90.00
_cell.angle_gamma   90.00
#
_symmetry.space_group_name_H-M   'P 1'
#
loop_
_entity.id
_entity.type
_entity.pdbx_description
1 polymer ?
#
loop_
_entity_poly.entity_id
_entity_poly.type
_entity_poly.pdbx_seq_one_letter_code
_entity_poly.pdbx_strand_id
1 'polypeptide(L)'
;ELFKGNPAGVCLVDEFPTDETMTNIAAENRLSETAFVKHKVDGIYRVRFFTPTSEVDLCGHATLGTGFVLANFVEPGKKEFHLRANQDDIVITVREGGLYEIEFPSWHPQKVAVTKEMEDALGFKPEAAWQTRDLIILAKDTDTVQNFQPDYQAIAHMTDKLGVLITAQASDSEFVSRTFFPN
;
A
#
# COMPACT_ATOMS: atom_id res chain seq x y z
N GLU A 1 2.75 12.99 12.74
CA GLU A 1 3.86 13.03 13.70
C GLU A 1 5.13 12.48 13.06
N LEU A 2 6.29 13.07 13.37
CA LEU A 2 7.58 12.57 12.93
C LEU A 2 7.82 11.15 13.45
N PHE A 3 8.39 10.28 12.59
CA PHE A 3 8.75 8.88 12.90
C PHE A 3 7.57 7.94 13.21
N LYS A 4 6.34 8.33 12.85
CA LYS A 4 5.12 7.54 13.07
C LYS A 4 4.50 7.00 11.77
N GLY A 5 5.03 7.36 10.61
CA GLY A 5 4.55 6.91 9.31
C GLY A 5 5.43 5.82 8.70
N ASN A 6 5.01 5.34 7.53
CA ASN A 6 5.82 4.52 6.64
C ASN A 6 6.48 5.44 5.59
N PRO A 7 7.81 5.68 5.67
CA PRO A 7 8.47 6.59 4.74
C PRO A 7 8.63 5.94 3.37
N ALA A 8 8.58 6.76 2.30
CA ALA A 8 8.87 6.35 0.93
C ALA A 8 9.90 7.29 0.28
N GLY A 9 10.76 6.74 -0.56
CA GLY A 9 11.59 7.52 -1.45
C GLY A 9 10.77 8.04 -2.64
N VAL A 10 11.05 9.27 -3.11
CA VAL A 10 10.46 9.79 -4.35
C VAL A 10 11.57 10.33 -5.24
N CYS A 11 11.78 9.69 -6.38
CA CYS A 11 12.76 10.07 -7.38
C CYS A 11 12.06 10.68 -8.60
N LEU A 12 12.28 11.96 -8.83
CA LEU A 12 11.80 12.63 -10.05
C LEU A 12 12.79 12.32 -11.18
N VAL A 13 12.29 11.85 -12.31
CA VAL A 13 13.11 11.44 -13.45
C VAL A 13 12.55 11.99 -14.77
N ASP A 14 13.41 12.33 -15.70
CA ASP A 14 13.00 12.70 -17.07
C ASP A 14 12.59 11.45 -17.86
N GLU A 15 13.38 10.38 -17.73
CA GLU A 15 13.11 9.07 -18.28
C GLU A 15 13.35 7.99 -17.21
N PHE A 16 12.56 6.91 -17.24
CA PHE A 16 12.77 5.80 -16.29
C PHE A 16 14.14 5.15 -16.56
N PRO A 17 14.98 5.03 -15.52
CA PRO A 17 16.16 4.16 -15.59
C PRO A 17 15.78 2.71 -15.89
N THR A 18 16.78 1.84 -16.06
CA THR A 18 16.54 0.40 -16.17
C THR A 18 15.93 -0.14 -14.86
N ASP A 19 15.18 -1.24 -14.94
CA ASP A 19 14.57 -1.88 -13.77
C ASP A 19 15.62 -2.25 -12.72
N GLU A 20 16.78 -2.74 -13.17
CA GLU A 20 17.93 -3.03 -12.30
C GLU A 20 18.41 -1.77 -11.56
N THR A 21 18.54 -0.64 -12.25
CA THR A 21 18.96 0.61 -11.61
C THR A 21 17.92 1.09 -10.59
N MET A 22 16.64 1.03 -10.92
CA MET A 22 15.58 1.45 -9.99
C MET A 22 15.51 0.52 -8.76
N THR A 23 15.66 -0.79 -8.94
CA THR A 23 15.74 -1.76 -7.85
C THR A 23 16.96 -1.48 -6.95
N ASN A 24 18.12 -1.22 -7.53
CA ASN A 24 19.33 -0.93 -6.77
C ASN A 24 19.20 0.37 -5.96
N ILE A 25 18.61 1.43 -6.53
CA ILE A 25 18.33 2.68 -5.79
C ILE A 25 17.35 2.42 -4.64
N ALA A 26 16.29 1.66 -4.86
CA ALA A 26 15.34 1.30 -3.82
C ALA A 26 16.02 0.48 -2.70
N ALA A 27 16.91 -0.43 -3.04
CA ALA A 27 17.69 -1.22 -2.09
C ALA A 27 18.64 -0.35 -1.25
N GLU A 28 19.31 0.65 -1.86
CA GLU A 28 20.17 1.59 -1.14
C GLU A 28 19.38 2.50 -0.21
N ASN A 29 18.20 2.95 -0.62
CA ASN A 29 17.31 3.77 0.20
C ASN A 29 16.84 3.04 1.47
N ARG A 30 16.75 1.72 1.46
CA ARG A 30 16.28 0.89 2.58
C ARG A 30 14.93 1.30 3.14
N LEU A 31 14.06 1.78 2.28
CA LEU A 31 12.66 2.08 2.58
C LEU A 31 11.78 0.95 2.06
N SER A 32 10.54 0.85 2.54
CA SER A 32 9.61 -0.16 2.02
C SER A 32 9.50 -0.06 0.51
N GLU A 33 9.27 1.16 0.00
CA GLU A 33 9.20 1.45 -1.42
C GLU A 33 9.85 2.79 -1.77
N THR A 34 10.30 2.84 -3.04
CA THR A 34 10.73 4.06 -3.73
C THR A 34 9.86 4.25 -4.96
N ALA A 35 9.23 5.43 -5.07
CA ALA A 35 8.50 5.86 -6.25
C ALA A 35 9.44 6.55 -7.24
N PHE A 36 9.45 6.09 -8.49
CA PHE A 36 10.08 6.79 -9.60
C PHE A 36 9.00 7.50 -10.40
N VAL A 37 9.08 8.81 -10.49
CA VAL A 37 8.04 9.66 -11.06
C VAL A 37 8.59 10.35 -12.28
N LYS A 38 8.09 9.96 -13.45
CA LYS A 38 8.44 10.60 -14.73
C LYS A 38 7.59 11.83 -14.93
N HIS A 39 8.21 12.87 -15.49
CA HIS A 39 7.54 14.11 -15.83
C HIS A 39 6.29 13.86 -16.69
N LYS A 40 5.27 14.66 -16.48
CA LYS A 40 3.97 14.47 -17.11
C LYS A 40 4.01 14.63 -18.64
N VAL A 41 3.25 13.74 -19.28
CA VAL A 41 2.85 13.87 -20.68
C VAL A 41 1.34 14.02 -20.69
N ASP A 42 0.82 15.00 -21.40
CA ASP A 42 -0.62 15.30 -21.47
C ASP A 42 -1.29 15.50 -20.09
N GLY A 43 -0.53 16.06 -19.13
CA GLY A 43 -1.04 16.36 -17.80
C GLY A 43 -0.97 15.21 -16.80
N ILE A 44 -0.52 14.02 -17.20
CA ILE A 44 -0.46 12.81 -16.37
C ILE A 44 0.98 12.48 -16.04
N TYR A 45 1.30 12.29 -14.76
CA TYR A 45 2.58 11.76 -14.30
C TYR A 45 2.59 10.24 -14.42
N ARG A 46 3.68 9.67 -14.94
CA ARG A 46 3.89 8.22 -14.90
C ARG A 46 4.67 7.89 -13.63
N VAL A 47 4.23 6.85 -12.91
CA VAL A 47 4.89 6.42 -11.68
C VAL A 47 5.11 4.91 -11.68
N ARG A 48 6.27 4.50 -11.13
CA ARG A 48 6.61 3.10 -10.89
C ARG A 48 7.11 2.97 -9.45
N PHE A 49 6.75 1.89 -8.79
CA PHE A 49 7.08 1.66 -7.38
C PHE A 49 8.01 0.45 -7.26
N PHE A 50 9.10 0.62 -6.53
CA PHE A 50 10.09 -0.43 -6.32
C PHE A 50 10.32 -0.66 -4.83
N THR A 51 10.22 -1.93 -4.42
CA THR A 51 10.77 -2.41 -3.15
C THR A 51 12.29 -2.62 -3.31
N PRO A 52 13.04 -2.91 -2.23
CA PRO A 52 14.44 -3.28 -2.35
C PRO A 52 14.74 -4.50 -3.25
N THR A 53 13.73 -5.27 -3.64
CA THR A 53 13.91 -6.54 -4.38
C THR A 53 13.13 -6.63 -5.69
N SER A 54 12.05 -5.85 -5.85
CA SER A 54 11.16 -5.98 -7.01
C SER A 54 10.30 -4.75 -7.24
N GLU A 55 9.74 -4.61 -8.44
CA GLU A 55 8.66 -3.67 -8.72
C GLU A 55 7.34 -4.17 -8.15
N VAL A 56 6.49 -3.23 -7.70
CA VAL A 56 5.10 -3.47 -7.29
C VAL A 56 4.14 -2.58 -8.06
N ASP A 57 2.97 -3.10 -8.37
CA ASP A 57 2.01 -2.43 -9.26
C ASP A 57 1.43 -1.16 -8.66
N LEU A 58 1.16 -1.16 -7.36
CA LEU A 58 0.48 -0.06 -6.67
C LEU A 58 0.95 0.04 -5.21
N CYS A 59 1.23 1.28 -4.76
CA CYS A 59 1.69 1.54 -3.40
C CYS A 59 1.06 2.81 -2.84
N GLY A 60 0.20 2.69 -1.81
CA GLY A 60 -0.58 3.79 -1.24
C GLY A 60 0.28 4.88 -0.60
N HIS A 61 1.17 4.52 0.33
CA HIS A 61 1.97 5.52 1.04
C HIS A 61 3.03 6.20 0.15
N ALA A 62 3.61 5.47 -0.82
CA ALA A 62 4.53 6.06 -1.79
C ALA A 62 3.79 7.00 -2.77
N THR A 63 2.52 6.71 -3.08
CA THR A 63 1.65 7.63 -3.83
C THR A 63 1.39 8.91 -3.03
N LEU A 64 1.10 8.81 -1.72
CA LEU A 64 0.97 10.00 -0.85
C LEU A 64 2.26 10.82 -0.81
N GLY A 65 3.40 10.17 -0.65
CA GLY A 65 4.72 10.82 -0.72
C GLY A 65 4.95 11.53 -2.06
N THR A 66 4.57 10.89 -3.16
CA THR A 66 4.61 11.49 -4.50
C THR A 66 3.73 12.74 -4.57
N GLY A 67 2.48 12.67 -4.10
CA GLY A 67 1.58 13.82 -4.06
C GLY A 67 2.16 14.99 -3.26
N PHE A 68 2.77 14.71 -2.11
CA PHE A 68 3.45 15.72 -1.31
C PHE A 68 4.60 16.39 -2.07
N VAL A 69 5.46 15.60 -2.72
CA VAL A 69 6.59 16.13 -3.51
C VAL A 69 6.09 16.98 -4.68
N LEU A 70 5.11 16.50 -5.44
CA LEU A 70 4.55 17.24 -6.56
C LEU A 70 3.92 18.57 -6.13
N ALA A 71 3.14 18.57 -5.05
CA ALA A 71 2.43 19.75 -4.57
C ALA A 71 3.32 20.80 -3.94
N ASN A 72 4.47 20.42 -3.38
CA ASN A 72 5.33 21.36 -2.66
C ASN A 72 6.58 21.76 -3.43
N PHE A 73 7.08 20.91 -4.33
CA PHE A 73 8.37 21.13 -4.98
C PHE A 73 8.32 21.21 -6.51
N VAL A 74 7.28 20.63 -7.15
CA VAL A 74 7.18 20.59 -8.62
C VAL A 74 6.15 21.59 -9.14
N GLU A 75 4.92 21.55 -8.65
CA GLU A 75 3.84 22.45 -9.02
C GLU A 75 3.18 23.06 -7.76
N PRO A 76 3.88 23.95 -7.02
CA PRO A 76 3.34 24.57 -5.81
C PRO A 76 2.01 25.28 -6.07
N GLY A 77 1.03 25.01 -5.20
CA GLY A 77 -0.31 25.60 -5.27
C GLY A 77 -1.32 24.81 -6.10
N LYS A 78 -0.89 23.84 -6.89
CA LYS A 78 -1.80 22.91 -7.58
C LYS A 78 -2.47 21.99 -6.59
N LYS A 79 -3.76 21.71 -6.77
CA LYS A 79 -4.60 20.96 -5.83
C LYS A 79 -4.91 19.54 -6.28
N GLU A 80 -4.69 19.23 -7.55
CA GLU A 80 -5.05 17.92 -8.10
C GLU A 80 -3.94 17.42 -9.03
N PHE A 81 -3.55 16.15 -8.87
CA PHE A 81 -2.52 15.49 -9.66
C PHE A 81 -3.05 14.17 -10.18
N HIS A 82 -2.88 13.95 -11.47
CA HIS A 82 -3.20 12.69 -12.14
C HIS A 82 -1.93 11.90 -12.35
N LEU A 83 -1.92 10.68 -11.84
CA LEU A 83 -0.81 9.74 -11.99
C LEU A 83 -1.30 8.50 -12.70
N ARG A 84 -0.41 7.82 -13.39
CA ARG A 84 -0.63 6.49 -13.95
C ARG A 84 0.45 5.55 -13.49
N ALA A 85 0.04 4.53 -12.71
CA ALA A 85 0.88 3.43 -12.29
C ALA A 85 0.45 2.19 -13.07
N ASN A 86 1.33 1.65 -13.89
CA ASN A 86 1.01 0.52 -14.76
C ASN A 86 -0.22 0.82 -15.66
N GLN A 87 -1.36 0.15 -15.41
CA GLN A 87 -2.63 0.35 -16.10
C GLN A 87 -3.62 1.23 -15.28
N ASP A 88 -3.27 1.53 -14.02
CA ASP A 88 -4.17 2.18 -13.08
C ASP A 88 -4.02 3.70 -13.11
N ASP A 89 -5.13 4.39 -13.22
CA ASP A 89 -5.21 5.84 -13.04
C ASP A 89 -5.44 6.16 -11.56
N ILE A 90 -4.64 7.08 -11.04
CA ILE A 90 -4.67 7.53 -9.64
C ILE A 90 -4.88 9.04 -9.62
N VAL A 91 -5.80 9.50 -8.80
CA VAL A 91 -6.00 10.93 -8.56
C VAL A 91 -5.58 11.26 -7.14
N ILE A 92 -4.73 12.29 -7.00
CA ILE A 92 -4.33 12.83 -5.69
C ILE A 92 -4.90 14.23 -5.58
N THR A 93 -5.69 14.48 -4.53
CA THR A 93 -6.24 15.79 -4.21
C THR A 93 -5.62 16.33 -2.93
N VAL A 94 -5.08 17.55 -3.00
CA VAL A 94 -4.57 18.27 -1.82
C VAL A 94 -5.74 18.94 -1.11
N ARG A 95 -6.04 18.50 0.10
CA ARG A 95 -7.12 19.01 0.95
C ARG A 95 -6.62 20.07 1.92
N GLU A 96 -7.55 20.74 2.59
CA GLU A 96 -7.23 21.68 3.66
C GLU A 96 -6.50 21.00 4.82
N GLY A 97 -5.71 21.75 5.59
CA GLY A 97 -4.95 21.22 6.70
C GLY A 97 -3.72 20.38 6.32
N GLY A 98 -3.31 20.41 5.05
CA GLY A 98 -2.15 19.64 4.57
C GLY A 98 -2.43 18.14 4.40
N LEU A 99 -3.69 17.76 4.26
CA LEU A 99 -4.12 16.40 3.99
C LEU A 99 -4.06 16.10 2.50
N TYR A 100 -3.84 14.85 2.16
CA TYR A 100 -3.85 14.33 0.80
C TYR A 100 -4.86 13.20 0.72
N GLU A 101 -5.77 13.30 -0.24
CA GLU A 101 -6.74 12.28 -0.58
C GLU A 101 -6.29 11.58 -1.85
N ILE A 102 -6.41 10.25 -1.88
CA ILE A 102 -6.08 9.44 -3.06
C ILE A 102 -7.31 8.67 -3.48
N GLU A 103 -7.63 8.75 -4.77
CA GLU A 103 -8.61 7.86 -5.39
C GLU A 103 -7.87 6.71 -6.06
N PHE A 104 -8.15 5.49 -5.59
CA PHE A 104 -7.63 4.24 -6.15
C PHE A 104 -8.72 3.47 -6.88
N PRO A 105 -8.33 2.61 -7.85
CA PRO A 105 -9.26 1.64 -8.43
C PRO A 105 -9.91 0.78 -7.35
N SER A 106 -11.21 0.58 -7.44
CA SER A 106 -11.93 -0.28 -6.50
C SER A 106 -11.77 -1.74 -6.90
N TRP A 107 -11.32 -2.55 -5.96
CA TRP A 107 -11.31 -4.00 -6.09
C TRP A 107 -12.50 -4.60 -5.33
N HIS A 108 -13.20 -5.53 -5.96
CA HIS A 108 -14.37 -6.18 -5.37
C HIS A 108 -13.94 -7.51 -4.71
N PRO A 109 -13.81 -7.55 -3.36
CA PRO A 109 -13.39 -8.75 -2.67
C PRO A 109 -14.41 -9.88 -2.84
N GLN A 110 -13.93 -11.08 -3.14
CA GLN A 110 -14.76 -12.28 -3.20
C GLN A 110 -14.70 -13.00 -1.86
N LYS A 111 -15.88 -13.33 -1.32
CA LYS A 111 -15.97 -14.09 -0.06
C LYS A 111 -15.42 -15.49 -0.27
N VAL A 112 -14.59 -15.94 0.66
CA VAL A 112 -14.01 -17.29 0.68
C VAL A 112 -14.36 -18.00 1.99
N ALA A 113 -14.27 -19.33 1.99
CA ALA A 113 -14.48 -20.10 3.20
C ALA A 113 -13.33 -19.87 4.19
N VAL A 114 -13.66 -19.73 5.46
CA VAL A 114 -12.67 -19.80 6.54
C VAL A 114 -12.24 -21.26 6.67
N THR A 115 -10.94 -21.51 6.52
CA THR A 115 -10.37 -22.86 6.58
C THR A 115 -9.71 -23.11 7.94
N LYS A 116 -9.53 -24.39 8.27
CA LYS A 116 -8.78 -24.79 9.48
C LYS A 116 -7.32 -24.31 9.42
N GLU A 117 -6.74 -24.29 8.25
CA GLU A 117 -5.39 -23.78 8.00
C GLU A 117 -5.28 -22.27 8.35
N MET A 118 -6.30 -21.47 8.00
CA MET A 118 -6.36 -20.07 8.42
C MET A 118 -6.44 -19.94 9.95
N GLU A 119 -7.28 -20.73 10.61
CA GLU A 119 -7.39 -20.70 12.07
C GLU A 119 -6.05 -21.06 12.74
N ASP A 120 -5.38 -22.09 12.24
CA ASP A 120 -4.11 -22.56 12.80
C ASP A 120 -2.96 -21.54 12.58
N ALA A 121 -2.87 -20.94 11.39
CA ALA A 121 -1.86 -19.93 11.08
C ALA A 121 -2.07 -18.62 11.83
N LEU A 122 -3.33 -18.23 12.05
CA LEU A 122 -3.68 -16.98 12.72
C LEU A 122 -3.75 -17.11 14.25
N GLY A 123 -3.92 -18.33 14.79
CA GLY A 123 -4.08 -18.56 16.22
C GLY A 123 -5.43 -18.08 16.77
N PHE A 124 -6.36 -17.70 15.90
CA PHE A 124 -7.74 -17.36 16.25
C PHE A 124 -8.69 -17.77 15.11
N LYS A 125 -9.97 -17.88 15.42
CA LYS A 125 -11.01 -18.21 14.44
C LYS A 125 -11.52 -16.95 13.77
N PRO A 126 -11.30 -16.74 12.43
CA PRO A 126 -11.92 -15.66 11.68
C PRO A 126 -13.45 -15.75 11.67
N GLU A 127 -14.14 -14.59 11.73
CA GLU A 127 -15.59 -14.54 11.50
C GLU A 127 -15.95 -14.68 10.02
N ALA A 128 -15.09 -14.14 9.15
CA ALA A 128 -15.23 -14.24 7.71
C ALA A 128 -13.89 -13.97 7.02
N ALA A 129 -13.80 -14.36 5.76
CA ALA A 129 -12.65 -14.07 4.92
C ALA A 129 -13.06 -13.69 3.49
N TRP A 130 -12.28 -12.81 2.86
CA TRP A 130 -12.42 -12.43 1.45
C TRP A 130 -11.04 -12.40 0.81
N GLN A 131 -11.02 -12.45 -0.53
CA GLN A 131 -9.79 -12.32 -1.28
C GLN A 131 -9.92 -11.37 -2.47
N THR A 132 -8.84 -10.66 -2.74
CA THR A 132 -8.53 -9.93 -3.97
C THR A 132 -7.07 -10.22 -4.33
N ARG A 133 -6.25 -9.19 -4.49
CA ARG A 133 -4.78 -9.28 -4.44
C ARG A 133 -4.30 -9.80 -3.09
N ASP A 134 -4.95 -9.37 -2.02
CA ASP A 134 -4.64 -9.73 -0.65
C ASP A 134 -5.77 -10.61 -0.05
N LEU A 135 -5.45 -11.38 0.98
CA LEU A 135 -6.43 -12.09 1.80
C LEU A 135 -6.90 -11.15 2.93
N ILE A 136 -8.21 -10.96 3.04
CA ILE A 136 -8.84 -10.10 4.05
C ILE A 136 -9.50 -11.00 5.10
N ILE A 137 -9.14 -10.81 6.35
CA ILE A 137 -9.61 -11.58 7.50
C ILE A 137 -10.40 -10.67 8.44
N LEU A 138 -11.64 -11.01 8.69
CA LEU A 138 -12.45 -10.37 9.73
C LEU A 138 -12.21 -11.06 11.08
N ALA A 139 -11.60 -10.33 11.99
CA ALA A 139 -11.43 -10.75 13.37
C ALA A 139 -12.67 -10.35 14.20
N LYS A 140 -12.87 -11.04 15.32
CA LYS A 140 -13.99 -10.83 16.23
C LYS A 140 -14.04 -9.41 16.84
N ASP A 141 -12.88 -8.86 17.17
CA ASP A 141 -12.76 -7.60 17.89
C ASP A 141 -11.41 -6.91 17.60
N THR A 142 -11.33 -5.65 18.03
CA THR A 142 -10.14 -4.81 17.86
C THR A 142 -8.95 -5.31 18.64
N ASP A 143 -9.18 -5.93 19.81
CA ASP A 143 -8.11 -6.48 20.66
C ASP A 143 -7.38 -7.61 19.95
N THR A 144 -8.11 -8.46 19.23
CA THR A 144 -7.52 -9.51 18.37
C THR A 144 -6.60 -8.90 17.32
N VAL A 145 -7.04 -7.83 16.64
CA VAL A 145 -6.22 -7.16 15.62
C VAL A 145 -4.97 -6.52 16.23
N GLN A 146 -5.15 -5.77 17.32
CA GLN A 146 -4.06 -5.01 17.96
C GLN A 146 -2.99 -5.91 18.58
N ASN A 147 -3.39 -6.99 19.21
CA ASN A 147 -2.49 -7.91 19.92
C ASN A 147 -1.97 -9.06 19.06
N PHE A 148 -2.42 -9.19 17.82
CA PHE A 148 -1.97 -10.25 16.92
C PHE A 148 -0.45 -10.21 16.73
N GLN A 149 0.19 -11.36 16.97
CA GLN A 149 1.62 -11.57 16.74
C GLN A 149 1.77 -12.47 15.50
N PRO A 150 2.27 -11.95 14.38
CA PRO A 150 2.35 -12.71 13.14
C PRO A 150 3.43 -13.78 13.20
N ASP A 151 3.07 -15.01 12.86
CA ASP A 151 4.02 -16.01 12.37
C ASP A 151 4.08 -15.88 10.84
N TYR A 152 5.10 -15.19 10.33
CA TYR A 152 5.24 -14.94 8.90
C TYR A 152 5.37 -16.21 8.06
N GLN A 153 5.97 -17.28 8.62
CA GLN A 153 6.06 -18.55 7.90
C GLN A 153 4.70 -19.21 7.79
N ALA A 154 3.92 -19.26 8.88
CA ALA A 154 2.56 -19.79 8.86
C ALA A 154 1.66 -18.99 7.92
N ILE A 155 1.76 -17.65 7.94
CA ILE A 155 1.00 -16.77 7.04
C ILE A 155 1.37 -17.02 5.57
N ALA A 156 2.67 -17.18 5.26
CA ALA A 156 3.12 -17.44 3.89
C ALA A 156 2.61 -18.79 3.36
N HIS A 157 2.45 -19.79 4.22
CA HIS A 157 1.89 -21.09 3.82
C HIS A 157 0.36 -21.08 3.70
N MET A 158 -0.31 -20.23 4.45
CA MET A 158 -1.78 -20.13 4.50
C MET A 158 -2.40 -19.59 3.21
N THR A 159 -1.68 -18.77 2.45
CA THR A 159 -2.20 -18.08 1.27
C THR A 159 -1.15 -17.89 0.19
N ASP A 160 -1.60 -17.92 -1.07
CA ASP A 160 -0.84 -17.54 -2.27
C ASP A 160 -0.91 -16.04 -2.58
N LYS A 161 -1.61 -15.27 -1.74
CA LYS A 161 -1.80 -13.82 -1.93
C LYS A 161 -0.56 -13.04 -1.48
N LEU A 162 -0.47 -11.80 -1.99
CA LEU A 162 0.65 -10.91 -1.70
C LEU A 162 0.73 -10.56 -0.22
N GLY A 163 -0.42 -10.31 0.41
CA GLY A 163 -0.51 -9.96 1.81
C GLY A 163 -1.76 -10.49 2.49
N VAL A 164 -1.78 -10.35 3.81
CA VAL A 164 -2.91 -10.65 4.67
C VAL A 164 -3.29 -9.40 5.45
N LEU A 165 -4.53 -8.93 5.28
CA LEU A 165 -5.10 -7.83 6.02
C LEU A 165 -6.06 -8.39 7.08
N ILE A 166 -5.76 -8.14 8.35
CA ILE A 166 -6.64 -8.48 9.47
C ILE A 166 -7.35 -7.22 9.91
N THR A 167 -8.68 -7.27 9.98
CA THR A 167 -9.53 -6.13 10.32
C THR A 167 -10.62 -6.50 11.31
N ALA A 168 -11.11 -5.52 12.07
CA ALA A 168 -12.26 -5.65 12.95
C ALA A 168 -13.02 -4.32 13.02
N GLN A 169 -14.32 -4.40 13.28
CA GLN A 169 -15.15 -3.24 13.55
C GLN A 169 -14.72 -2.57 14.86
N ALA A 170 -14.66 -1.26 14.88
CA ALA A 170 -14.30 -0.46 16.05
C ALA A 170 -15.49 0.40 16.51
N SER A 171 -15.46 0.83 17.78
CA SER A 171 -16.52 1.65 18.38
C SER A 171 -16.35 3.15 18.12
N ASP A 172 -15.12 3.59 17.94
CA ASP A 172 -14.68 4.99 17.78
C ASP A 172 -14.30 5.36 16.34
N SER A 173 -14.16 4.34 15.51
CA SER A 173 -13.89 4.42 14.09
C SER A 173 -14.68 3.33 13.37
N GLU A 174 -14.73 3.37 12.05
CA GLU A 174 -15.44 2.34 11.29
C GLU A 174 -14.76 0.97 11.41
N PHE A 175 -13.44 0.94 11.46
CA PHE A 175 -12.64 -0.28 11.58
C PHE A 175 -11.22 -0.04 12.07
N VAL A 176 -10.57 -1.11 12.54
CA VAL A 176 -9.13 -1.16 12.81
C VAL A 176 -8.53 -2.27 11.96
N SER A 177 -7.38 -2.00 11.33
CA SER A 177 -6.72 -2.98 10.46
C SER A 177 -5.21 -3.03 10.67
N ARG A 178 -4.64 -4.21 10.43
CA ARG A 178 -3.19 -4.41 10.27
C ARG A 178 -2.94 -5.28 9.04
N THR A 179 -1.91 -4.95 8.28
CA THR A 179 -1.53 -5.67 7.06
C THR A 179 -0.15 -6.30 7.23
N PHE A 180 -0.01 -7.52 6.74
CA PHE A 180 1.21 -8.33 6.84
C PHE A 180 1.59 -8.83 5.46
N PHE A 181 2.84 -8.63 5.08
CA PHE A 181 3.42 -9.11 3.82
C PHE A 181 4.51 -10.13 4.19
N PRO A 182 4.24 -11.44 4.06
CA PRO A 182 5.15 -12.48 4.52
C PRO A 182 6.34 -12.73 3.59
N ASN A 183 6.31 -12.21 2.34
CA ASN A 183 7.34 -12.41 1.31
C ASN A 183 8.04 -11.11 0.95
#